data_44ca1448c18cbcc2ad855998abcb1bd8
#
_entry.id   44ca1448c18cbcc2ad855998abcb1bd8
#
_cell.length_a   1.000
_cell.length_b   1.000
_cell.length_c   1.000
_cell.angle_alpha   90.00
_cell.angle_beta   90.00
_cell.angle_gamma   90.00
#
_symmetry.space_group_name_H-M   'P 1'
#
loop_
_entity.id
_entity.type
_entity.pdbx_description
1 polymer ?
#
loop_
_entity_poly.entity_id
_entity_poly.type
_entity_poly.pdbx_seq_one_letter_code
_entity_poly.pdbx_strand_id
1 'polypeptide(L)'
;MRLQGIGKKYKMFAHRRDHLLDTFGVNRLVPWLQVPHREFWALRGIDLELQKGQRIGIIGRNGAGKTTLLKLITGNIAPSEGKVDVAGQVHALLDVGGGFHPEFTGRENVRFALTYQGLSKREIKVAEDDIAQFTDLGDFLDQPFKTYSLGMRARLTFGCATAITPEVLIVDEVLGAGDAAFYARSTDRMRELMNDGATVLLVSHALEQVQRFCDESIWLEHGEIVMRGATSEVVKGYEKFTRDLDEKWLQEQKNQGRPSAEDGVVGNLSATSISEWTDLPGLRIKAVAVQDGHGNPRAVFRVGEAFRVRVKVLADQDGLFPVTPVAQIFRPDGLIVTRHLGALQMIQAERGDEIQAELDLGPLQLGNGDYLLSIGMWAHVDPRHIEPSSYYHHLDRSFRFRVGGNPPMNDELFVHPGAWRLLSEHGATVESRQAKTSKLQ
;
A
#
# COMPACT_ATOMS: atom_id res chain seq x y z
N MET A 1 -10.91 -7.25 25.82
CA MET A 1 -11.81 -6.72 24.79
C MET A 1 -12.61 -7.89 24.21
N ARG A 2 -13.94 -7.72 23.98
CA ARG A 2 -14.79 -8.78 23.47
C ARG A 2 -15.82 -8.24 22.47
N LEU A 3 -15.87 -8.85 21.31
CA LEU A 3 -16.85 -8.61 20.24
C LEU A 3 -17.70 -9.86 20.09
N GLN A 4 -19.02 -9.70 20.05
CA GLN A 4 -19.97 -10.82 19.96
C GLN A 4 -20.97 -10.60 18.85
N GLY A 5 -20.92 -11.43 17.81
CA GLY A 5 -21.83 -11.41 16.66
C GLY A 5 -21.89 -10.06 15.96
N ILE A 6 -20.75 -9.36 15.85
CA ILE A 6 -20.71 -8.01 15.30
C ILE A 6 -21.08 -8.01 13.82
N GLY A 7 -22.09 -7.22 13.50
CA GLY A 7 -22.46 -6.88 12.14
C GLY A 7 -22.51 -5.36 11.93
N LYS A 8 -22.04 -4.89 10.77
CA LYS A 8 -22.17 -3.50 10.36
C LYS A 8 -22.67 -3.40 8.94
N LYS A 9 -23.84 -2.80 8.79
CA LYS A 9 -24.43 -2.52 7.49
C LYS A 9 -24.51 -1.02 7.21
N TYR A 10 -24.35 -0.65 5.97
CA TYR A 10 -24.51 0.70 5.45
C TYR A 10 -25.62 0.74 4.41
N LYS A 11 -26.38 1.83 4.41
CA LYS A 11 -27.36 2.12 3.36
C LYS A 11 -26.66 2.84 2.21
N MET A 12 -26.77 2.30 1.02
CA MET A 12 -26.25 2.90 -0.21
C MET A 12 -27.42 3.49 -1.01
N PHE A 13 -27.36 4.79 -1.26
CA PHE A 13 -28.38 5.51 -2.01
C PHE A 13 -27.90 5.80 -3.43
N ALA A 14 -28.79 5.64 -4.42
CA ALA A 14 -28.47 5.94 -5.81
C ALA A 14 -28.35 7.45 -6.07
N HIS A 15 -29.09 8.29 -5.31
CA HIS A 15 -29.09 9.74 -5.47
C HIS A 15 -28.85 10.46 -4.15
N ARG A 16 -28.17 11.62 -4.20
CA ARG A 16 -27.89 12.46 -3.01
C ARG A 16 -29.17 12.90 -2.29
N ARG A 17 -30.26 13.16 -3.03
CA ARG A 17 -31.57 13.53 -2.45
C ARG A 17 -32.11 12.43 -1.53
N ASP A 18 -31.95 11.17 -1.92
CA ASP A 18 -32.45 10.03 -1.17
C ASP A 18 -31.73 9.88 0.17
N HIS A 19 -30.40 10.12 0.14
CA HIS A 19 -29.59 10.19 1.36
C HIS A 19 -30.06 11.32 2.30
N LEU A 20 -30.35 12.51 1.78
CA LEU A 20 -30.87 13.64 2.57
C LEU A 20 -32.25 13.31 3.19
N LEU A 21 -33.16 12.74 2.41
CA LEU A 21 -34.50 12.34 2.89
C LEU A 21 -34.42 11.30 4.02
N ASP A 22 -33.53 10.31 3.92
CA ASP A 22 -33.28 9.33 4.98
C ASP A 22 -32.63 9.96 6.22
N THR A 23 -31.65 10.87 6.01
CA THR A 23 -30.94 11.57 7.10
C THR A 23 -31.90 12.45 7.92
N PHE A 24 -32.83 13.17 7.27
CA PHE A 24 -33.85 13.98 7.95
C PHE A 24 -35.00 13.16 8.49
N GLY A 25 -35.01 11.85 8.36
CA GLY A 25 -36.04 10.97 8.90
C GLY A 25 -37.40 11.12 8.21
N VAL A 26 -37.43 11.63 6.99
CA VAL A 26 -38.70 11.86 6.24
C VAL A 26 -39.47 10.57 6.10
N ASN A 27 -38.82 9.42 6.00
CA ASN A 27 -39.43 8.09 5.99
C ASN A 27 -40.27 7.81 7.24
N ARG A 28 -39.98 8.41 8.39
CA ARG A 28 -40.74 8.27 9.64
C ARG A 28 -41.96 9.17 9.68
N LEU A 29 -41.88 10.33 9.00
CA LEU A 29 -42.93 11.32 8.94
C LEU A 29 -43.95 11.01 7.82
N VAL A 30 -43.45 10.36 6.75
CA VAL A 30 -44.25 10.05 5.55
C VAL A 30 -44.08 8.55 5.22
N PRO A 31 -44.85 7.66 5.88
CA PRO A 31 -44.66 6.19 5.80
C PRO A 31 -44.74 5.60 4.38
N TRP A 32 -45.47 6.28 3.46
CA TRP A 32 -45.59 5.83 2.07
C TRP A 32 -44.40 6.27 1.17
N LEU A 33 -43.52 7.15 1.66
CA LEU A 33 -42.32 7.57 0.94
C LEU A 33 -41.18 6.61 1.30
N GLN A 34 -41.13 5.44 0.64
CA GLN A 34 -39.99 4.54 0.77
C GLN A 34 -38.81 5.08 -0.05
N VAL A 35 -37.77 5.50 0.65
CA VAL A 35 -36.50 5.91 -0.03
C VAL A 35 -35.76 4.64 -0.44
N PRO A 36 -35.57 4.39 -1.74
CA PRO A 36 -34.88 3.21 -2.22
C PRO A 36 -33.43 3.25 -1.82
N HIS A 37 -32.95 2.20 -1.17
CA HIS A 37 -31.55 2.03 -0.80
C HIS A 37 -31.16 0.55 -0.92
N ARG A 38 -29.88 0.33 -1.15
CA ARG A 38 -29.27 -1.01 -1.10
C ARG A 38 -28.50 -1.13 0.21
N GLU A 39 -28.73 -2.21 0.94
CA GLU A 39 -27.92 -2.52 2.12
C GLU A 39 -26.60 -3.17 1.69
N PHE A 40 -25.50 -2.69 2.26
CA PHE A 40 -24.17 -3.22 2.10
C PHE A 40 -23.62 -3.63 3.47
N TRP A 41 -23.32 -4.90 3.64
CA TRP A 41 -22.67 -5.42 4.84
C TRP A 41 -21.16 -5.25 4.76
N ALA A 42 -20.63 -4.35 5.57
CA ALA A 42 -19.21 -4.15 5.70
C ALA A 42 -18.57 -5.17 6.66
N LEU A 43 -19.35 -5.66 7.64
CA LEU A 43 -18.97 -6.73 8.57
C LEU A 43 -20.21 -7.58 8.89
N ARG A 44 -20.00 -8.89 9.07
CA ARG A 44 -21.07 -9.82 9.40
C ARG A 44 -20.58 -10.94 10.32
N GLY A 45 -21.25 -11.09 11.47
CA GLY A 45 -21.02 -12.20 12.38
C GLY A 45 -19.59 -12.29 12.92
N ILE A 46 -18.96 -11.13 13.24
CA ILE A 46 -17.59 -11.11 13.76
C ILE A 46 -17.61 -11.40 15.26
N ASP A 47 -16.95 -12.48 15.64
CA ASP A 47 -16.65 -12.84 17.01
C ASP A 47 -15.14 -12.72 17.26
N LEU A 48 -14.75 -11.88 18.23
CA LEU A 48 -13.36 -11.63 18.56
C LEU A 48 -13.21 -11.42 20.07
N GLU A 49 -12.30 -12.16 20.67
CA GLU A 49 -11.90 -11.94 22.04
C GLU A 49 -10.39 -11.75 22.11
N LEU A 50 -9.97 -10.64 22.77
CA LEU A 50 -8.58 -10.33 23.08
C LEU A 50 -8.39 -10.30 24.58
N GLN A 51 -7.39 -11.02 25.04
CA GLN A 51 -6.93 -10.96 26.41
C GLN A 51 -5.89 -9.85 26.58
N LYS A 52 -5.65 -9.43 27.82
CA LYS A 52 -4.61 -8.44 28.15
C LYS A 52 -3.24 -8.96 27.71
N GLY A 53 -2.46 -8.13 27.04
CA GLY A 53 -1.13 -8.45 26.55
C GLY A 53 -1.09 -9.27 25.26
N GLN A 54 -2.24 -9.67 24.69
CA GLN A 54 -2.25 -10.33 23.37
C GLN A 54 -1.91 -9.36 22.24
N ARG A 55 -1.28 -9.92 21.21
CA ARG A 55 -0.86 -9.21 20.01
C ARG A 55 -1.49 -9.88 18.80
N ILE A 56 -2.51 -9.23 18.23
CA ILE A 56 -3.30 -9.77 17.11
C ILE A 56 -3.11 -8.91 15.87
N GLY A 57 -2.76 -9.56 14.76
CA GLY A 57 -2.72 -8.97 13.42
C GLY A 57 -4.05 -9.12 12.71
N ILE A 58 -4.50 -8.08 12.00
CA ILE A 58 -5.63 -8.17 11.07
C ILE A 58 -5.12 -7.96 9.66
N ILE A 59 -5.25 -8.99 8.84
CA ILE A 59 -4.88 -8.96 7.43
C ILE A 59 -6.12 -9.14 6.54
N GLY A 60 -6.02 -8.75 5.28
CA GLY A 60 -7.10 -8.87 4.30
C GLY A 60 -7.00 -7.81 3.22
N ARG A 61 -7.71 -8.01 2.12
CA ARG A 61 -7.71 -7.11 0.96
C ARG A 61 -8.35 -5.75 1.29
N ASN A 62 -8.15 -4.78 0.39
CA ASN A 62 -8.89 -3.51 0.44
C ASN A 62 -10.39 -3.79 0.32
N GLY A 63 -11.19 -3.16 1.19
CA GLY A 63 -12.64 -3.42 1.26
C GLY A 63 -13.04 -4.64 2.09
N ALA A 64 -12.09 -5.40 2.68
CA ALA A 64 -12.41 -6.55 3.53
C ALA A 64 -13.15 -6.19 4.84
N GLY A 65 -13.19 -4.90 5.23
CA GLY A 65 -13.88 -4.44 6.44
C GLY A 65 -12.94 -4.04 7.59
N LYS A 66 -11.62 -4.11 7.41
CA LYS A 66 -10.61 -3.83 8.46
C LYS A 66 -10.83 -2.49 9.17
N THR A 67 -10.88 -1.39 8.42
CA THR A 67 -11.11 -0.04 8.97
C THR A 67 -12.49 0.09 9.64
N THR A 68 -13.51 -0.60 9.14
CA THR A 68 -14.83 -0.63 9.78
C THR A 68 -14.77 -1.34 11.13
N LEU A 69 -14.05 -2.45 11.21
CA LEU A 69 -13.83 -3.19 12.46
C LEU A 69 -13.10 -2.32 13.49
N LEU A 70 -12.04 -1.63 13.09
CA LEU A 70 -11.33 -0.70 13.98
C LEU A 70 -12.23 0.44 14.49
N LYS A 71 -13.05 1.04 13.62
CA LYS A 71 -13.98 2.11 14.01
C LYS A 71 -15.06 1.63 15.01
N LEU A 72 -15.46 0.36 14.94
CA LEU A 72 -16.36 -0.25 15.92
C LEU A 72 -15.67 -0.46 17.26
N ILE A 73 -14.44 -0.96 17.25
CA ILE A 73 -13.65 -1.20 18.47
C ILE A 73 -13.35 0.10 19.20
N THR A 74 -13.04 1.18 18.45
CA THR A 74 -12.77 2.51 19.02
C THR A 74 -14.04 3.27 19.42
N GLY A 75 -15.23 2.72 19.16
CA GLY A 75 -16.49 3.40 19.45
C GLY A 75 -16.84 4.56 18.51
N ASN A 76 -16.06 4.79 17.44
CA ASN A 76 -16.32 5.86 16.47
C ASN A 76 -17.62 5.62 15.68
N ILE A 77 -18.05 4.37 15.56
CA ILE A 77 -19.34 3.99 14.98
C ILE A 77 -19.98 2.90 15.82
N ALA A 78 -21.33 2.89 15.88
CA ALA A 78 -22.08 1.83 16.54
C ALA A 78 -22.25 0.60 15.62
N PRO A 79 -22.26 -0.62 16.16
CA PRO A 79 -22.59 -1.82 15.40
C PRO A 79 -24.06 -1.78 14.98
N SER A 80 -24.38 -2.47 13.87
CA SER A 80 -25.78 -2.69 13.44
C SER A 80 -26.38 -3.91 14.13
N GLU A 81 -25.53 -4.88 14.45
CA GLU A 81 -25.86 -6.11 15.17
C GLU A 81 -24.70 -6.49 16.12
N GLY A 82 -25.01 -7.20 17.19
CA GLY A 82 -24.05 -7.67 18.16
C GLY A 82 -23.65 -6.62 19.21
N LYS A 83 -22.61 -6.94 19.98
CA LYS A 83 -22.13 -6.12 21.09
C LYS A 83 -20.61 -6.03 21.12
N VAL A 84 -20.11 -4.81 21.33
CA VAL A 84 -18.69 -4.51 21.54
C VAL A 84 -18.49 -4.15 23.01
N ASP A 85 -17.66 -4.90 23.71
CA ASP A 85 -17.23 -4.63 25.09
C ASP A 85 -15.71 -4.41 25.09
N VAL A 86 -15.27 -3.20 25.38
CA VAL A 86 -13.85 -2.85 25.49
C VAL A 86 -13.61 -2.37 26.91
N ALA A 87 -12.79 -3.10 27.64
CA ALA A 87 -12.31 -2.69 28.96
C ALA A 87 -10.98 -1.97 28.81
N GLY A 88 -10.81 -0.84 29.49
CA GLY A 88 -9.58 -0.05 29.49
C GLY A 88 -9.51 1.05 28.43
N GLN A 89 -8.40 1.80 28.46
CA GLN A 89 -8.17 2.89 27.52
C GLN A 89 -7.64 2.35 26.18
N VAL A 90 -8.29 2.74 25.10
CA VAL A 90 -7.90 2.40 23.71
C VAL A 90 -7.21 3.58 23.08
N HIS A 91 -5.94 3.42 22.73
CA HIS A 91 -5.23 4.38 21.91
C HIS A 91 -5.19 3.86 20.46
N ALA A 92 -5.76 4.62 19.55
CA ALA A 92 -5.89 4.21 18.17
C ALA A 92 -5.17 5.17 17.23
N LEU A 93 -4.28 4.62 16.44
CA LEU A 93 -3.54 5.28 15.35
C LEU A 93 -4.26 5.00 14.02
N LEU A 94 -5.51 5.47 13.88
CA LEU A 94 -6.34 5.19 12.70
C LEU A 94 -6.21 6.22 11.59
N ASP A 95 -5.97 7.49 11.97
CA ASP A 95 -5.86 8.61 11.03
C ASP A 95 -4.65 9.46 11.40
N VAL A 96 -3.81 9.78 10.43
CA VAL A 96 -2.64 10.65 10.62
C VAL A 96 -3.09 12.08 10.95
N GLY A 97 -3.02 12.43 12.24
CA GLY A 97 -3.46 13.74 12.74
C GLY A 97 -4.95 13.82 13.10
N GLY A 98 -5.66 12.71 13.13
CA GLY A 98 -7.02 12.65 13.65
C GLY A 98 -7.08 13.14 15.09
N GLY A 99 -7.98 14.10 15.37
CA GLY A 99 -8.12 14.71 16.70
C GLY A 99 -7.20 15.91 16.96
N PHE A 100 -6.27 16.24 16.07
CA PHE A 100 -5.41 17.41 16.18
C PHE A 100 -6.06 18.64 15.52
N HIS A 101 -5.94 19.79 16.19
CA HIS A 101 -6.47 21.05 15.67
C HIS A 101 -5.49 21.67 14.68
N PRO A 102 -5.90 21.97 13.44
CA PRO A 102 -4.99 22.43 12.39
C PRO A 102 -4.31 23.77 12.69
N GLU A 103 -4.98 24.67 13.44
CA GLU A 103 -4.44 25.99 13.77
C GLU A 103 -3.56 25.98 15.05
N PHE A 104 -3.61 24.92 15.86
CA PHE A 104 -2.75 24.77 17.01
C PHE A 104 -1.34 24.36 16.58
N THR A 105 -0.33 24.78 17.33
CA THR A 105 1.03 24.27 17.17
C THR A 105 1.09 22.77 17.49
N GLY A 106 2.17 22.11 17.04
CA GLY A 106 2.41 20.72 17.42
C GLY A 106 2.40 20.52 18.93
N ARG A 107 3.07 21.43 19.65
CA ARG A 107 3.17 21.41 21.12
C ARG A 107 1.81 21.61 21.81
N GLU A 108 0.98 22.51 21.33
CA GLU A 108 -0.37 22.71 21.84
C GLU A 108 -1.25 21.47 21.61
N ASN A 109 -1.15 20.86 20.43
CA ASN A 109 -1.84 19.60 20.11
C ASN A 109 -1.38 18.45 21.01
N VAL A 110 -0.08 18.32 21.28
CA VAL A 110 0.46 17.34 22.24
C VAL A 110 -0.17 17.54 23.61
N ARG A 111 -0.13 18.76 24.15
CA ARG A 111 -0.71 19.07 25.47
C ARG A 111 -2.21 18.77 25.52
N PHE A 112 -2.93 19.13 24.48
CA PHE A 112 -4.36 18.84 24.36
C PHE A 112 -4.63 17.34 24.38
N ALA A 113 -3.92 16.56 23.55
CA ALA A 113 -4.06 15.13 23.48
C ALA A 113 -3.76 14.43 24.81
N LEU A 114 -2.65 14.79 25.47
CA LEU A 114 -2.26 14.22 26.75
C LEU A 114 -3.21 14.63 27.89
N THR A 115 -3.76 15.86 27.86
CA THR A 115 -4.80 16.29 28.80
C THR A 115 -6.07 15.47 28.62
N TYR A 116 -6.47 15.21 27.36
CA TYR A 116 -7.64 14.39 27.05
C TYR A 116 -7.46 12.94 27.53
N GLN A 117 -6.22 12.43 27.51
CA GLN A 117 -5.87 11.13 28.07
C GLN A 117 -5.84 11.10 29.62
N GLY A 118 -6.03 12.23 30.27
CA GLY A 118 -6.15 12.34 31.71
C GLY A 118 -4.83 12.54 32.47
N LEU A 119 -3.74 12.90 31.79
CA LEU A 119 -2.44 13.16 32.45
C LEU A 119 -2.47 14.46 33.23
N SER A 120 -1.77 14.45 34.37
CA SER A 120 -1.53 15.65 35.15
C SER A 120 -0.56 16.61 34.44
N LYS A 121 -0.54 17.88 34.81
CA LYS A 121 0.37 18.89 34.23
C LYS A 121 1.85 18.50 34.32
N ARG A 122 2.24 17.78 35.39
CA ARG A 122 3.62 17.29 35.57
C ARG A 122 3.95 16.15 34.60
N GLU A 123 3.05 15.20 34.44
CA GLU A 123 3.20 14.10 33.50
C GLU A 123 3.20 14.59 32.08
N ILE A 124 2.33 15.56 31.74
CA ILE A 124 2.29 16.17 30.39
C ILE A 124 3.65 16.79 30.06
N LYS A 125 4.29 17.50 31.00
CA LYS A 125 5.59 18.11 30.72
C LYS A 125 6.67 17.08 30.42
N VAL A 126 6.71 15.98 31.15
CA VAL A 126 7.67 14.89 30.93
C VAL A 126 7.40 14.21 29.60
N ALA A 127 6.13 13.90 29.29
CA ALA A 127 5.74 13.27 28.02
C ALA A 127 5.98 14.20 26.81
N GLU A 128 5.78 15.51 26.97
CA GLU A 128 6.05 16.51 25.92
C GLU A 128 7.54 16.52 25.53
N ASP A 129 8.44 16.44 26.51
CA ASP A 129 9.88 16.39 26.28
C ASP A 129 10.28 15.07 25.59
N ASP A 130 9.71 13.93 26.00
CA ASP A 130 9.91 12.63 25.35
C ASP A 130 9.40 12.64 23.90
N ILE A 131 8.18 13.17 23.67
CA ILE A 131 7.60 13.28 22.32
C ILE A 131 8.47 14.18 21.44
N ALA A 132 8.95 15.31 21.95
CA ALA A 132 9.82 16.22 21.20
C ALA A 132 11.11 15.51 20.74
N GLN A 133 11.75 14.77 21.64
CA GLN A 133 12.94 14.01 21.35
C GLN A 133 12.67 12.85 20.36
N PHE A 134 11.58 12.12 20.59
CA PHE A 134 11.22 10.96 19.75
C PHE A 134 10.89 11.35 18.32
N THR A 135 10.08 12.41 18.13
CA THR A 135 9.58 12.84 16.82
C THR A 135 10.64 13.55 15.99
N ASP A 136 11.64 14.16 16.64
CA ASP A 136 12.72 14.91 16.02
C ASP A 136 12.21 15.99 15.05
N LEU A 137 11.15 16.72 15.48
CA LEU A 137 10.52 17.77 14.70
C LEU A 137 11.17 19.15 14.92
N GLY A 138 12.00 19.30 15.96
CA GLY A 138 12.69 20.55 16.27
C GLY A 138 11.74 21.73 16.38
N ASP A 139 12.09 22.85 15.73
CA ASP A 139 11.32 24.09 15.73
C ASP A 139 9.93 23.98 15.09
N PHE A 140 9.68 22.93 14.32
CA PHE A 140 8.34 22.69 13.77
C PHE A 140 7.30 22.39 14.84
N LEU A 141 7.70 21.91 16.03
CA LEU A 141 6.77 21.70 17.13
C LEU A 141 6.04 22.99 17.56
N ASP A 142 6.63 24.14 17.31
CA ASP A 142 6.06 25.45 17.62
C ASP A 142 5.37 26.12 16.40
N GLN A 143 5.25 25.39 15.27
CA GLN A 143 4.50 25.81 14.09
C GLN A 143 3.09 25.20 14.06
N PRO A 144 2.12 25.86 13.37
CA PRO A 144 0.76 25.35 13.23
C PRO A 144 0.73 23.98 12.53
N PHE A 145 -0.05 23.05 13.07
CA PHE A 145 -0.14 21.66 12.56
C PHE A 145 -0.56 21.54 11.10
N LYS A 146 -1.34 22.51 10.60
CA LYS A 146 -1.72 22.56 9.17
C LYS A 146 -0.52 22.65 8.22
N THR A 147 0.62 23.18 8.67
CA THR A 147 1.85 23.34 7.88
C THR A 147 2.67 22.05 7.80
N TYR A 148 2.33 21.02 8.60
CA TYR A 148 3.08 19.79 8.67
C TYR A 148 2.89 18.94 7.41
N SER A 149 3.98 18.34 6.94
CA SER A 149 3.93 17.27 5.95
C SER A 149 3.21 16.02 6.53
N LEU A 150 2.79 15.10 5.65
CA LEU A 150 2.16 13.85 6.08
C LEU A 150 3.07 13.06 7.04
N GLY A 151 4.37 12.97 6.74
CA GLY A 151 5.36 12.31 7.60
C GLY A 151 5.50 12.98 8.98
N MET A 152 5.54 14.32 9.04
CA MET A 152 5.59 15.06 10.31
C MET A 152 4.33 14.84 11.15
N ARG A 153 3.17 14.81 10.51
CA ARG A 153 1.89 14.48 11.17
C ARG A 153 1.91 13.08 11.75
N ALA A 154 2.34 12.10 10.97
CA ALA A 154 2.47 10.71 11.40
C ALA A 154 3.41 10.57 12.61
N ARG A 155 4.57 11.24 12.59
CA ARG A 155 5.53 11.24 13.68
C ARG A 155 4.91 11.78 14.97
N LEU A 156 4.25 12.95 14.90
CA LEU A 156 3.63 13.55 16.06
C LEU A 156 2.47 12.72 16.62
N THR A 157 1.61 12.21 15.74
CA THR A 157 0.48 11.34 16.11
C THR A 157 0.97 10.07 16.80
N PHE A 158 1.99 9.40 16.23
CA PHE A 158 2.58 8.21 16.82
C PHE A 158 3.24 8.51 18.17
N GLY A 159 4.02 9.59 18.27
CA GLY A 159 4.63 10.02 19.54
C GLY A 159 3.59 10.24 20.64
N CYS A 160 2.50 10.93 20.35
CA CYS A 160 1.43 11.17 21.32
C CYS A 160 0.71 9.87 21.74
N ALA A 161 0.45 8.96 20.81
CA ALA A 161 -0.26 7.73 21.11
C ALA A 161 0.58 6.72 21.90
N THR A 162 1.90 6.85 21.84
CA THR A 162 2.87 5.96 22.50
C THR A 162 3.62 6.61 23.66
N ALA A 163 3.27 7.85 24.03
CA ALA A 163 3.89 8.56 25.15
C ALA A 163 3.61 7.93 26.50
N ILE A 164 2.50 7.23 26.63
CA ILE A 164 2.12 6.43 27.78
C ILE A 164 1.79 5.02 27.33
N THR A 165 2.05 4.03 28.17
CA THR A 165 1.71 2.64 27.85
C THR A 165 0.19 2.45 27.85
N PRO A 166 -0.45 2.28 26.67
CA PRO A 166 -1.90 2.09 26.60
C PRO A 166 -2.28 0.67 27.02
N GLU A 167 -3.51 0.49 27.54
CA GLU A 167 -4.01 -0.87 27.79
C GLU A 167 -4.26 -1.62 26.49
N VAL A 168 -4.78 -0.90 25.48
CA VAL A 168 -5.00 -1.41 24.12
C VAL A 168 -4.47 -0.40 23.10
N LEU A 169 -3.50 -0.82 22.32
CA LEU A 169 -2.94 -0.05 21.21
C LEU A 169 -3.46 -0.60 19.88
N ILE A 170 -4.11 0.25 19.11
CA ILE A 170 -4.54 -0.07 17.75
C ILE A 170 -3.66 0.68 16.77
N VAL A 171 -3.04 -0.03 15.84
CA VAL A 171 -2.14 0.53 14.83
C VAL A 171 -2.67 0.17 13.45
N ASP A 172 -2.96 1.19 12.63
CA ASP A 172 -3.41 1.04 11.24
C ASP A 172 -2.38 1.68 10.30
N GLU A 173 -1.61 0.88 9.59
CA GLU A 173 -0.67 1.26 8.50
C GLU A 173 0.29 2.45 8.77
N VAL A 174 0.15 3.15 9.90
CA VAL A 174 0.86 4.40 10.22
C VAL A 174 2.36 4.18 10.44
N LEU A 175 2.79 2.94 10.77
CA LEU A 175 4.20 2.63 11.00
C LEU A 175 5.09 2.82 9.76
N GLY A 176 4.51 2.81 8.57
CA GLY A 176 5.22 3.04 7.30
C GLY A 176 5.38 4.51 6.91
N ALA A 177 4.74 5.44 7.61
CA ALA A 177 4.75 6.86 7.27
C ALA A 177 5.95 7.57 7.94
N GLY A 178 7.06 7.67 7.23
CA GLY A 178 8.26 8.36 7.70
C GLY A 178 9.50 7.90 6.94
N ASP A 179 10.66 8.40 7.36
CA ASP A 179 11.94 7.91 6.87
C ASP A 179 12.40 6.64 7.62
N ALA A 180 13.45 6.01 7.10
CA ALA A 180 13.99 4.77 7.68
C ALA A 180 14.43 4.93 9.16
N ALA A 181 14.91 6.12 9.55
CA ALA A 181 15.33 6.39 10.92
C ALA A 181 14.15 6.46 11.88
N PHE A 182 13.04 7.10 11.46
CA PHE A 182 11.81 7.12 12.25
C PHE A 182 11.16 5.73 12.32
N TYR A 183 11.17 4.98 11.23
CA TYR A 183 10.67 3.60 11.22
C TYR A 183 11.41 2.72 12.25
N ALA A 184 12.73 2.83 12.32
CA ALA A 184 13.52 2.09 13.32
C ALA A 184 13.12 2.48 14.76
N ARG A 185 13.06 3.78 15.08
CA ARG A 185 12.64 4.28 16.39
C ARG A 185 11.22 3.85 16.77
N SER A 186 10.29 3.93 15.82
CA SER A 186 8.90 3.49 16.02
C SER A 186 8.79 1.99 16.29
N THR A 187 9.60 1.19 15.57
CA THR A 187 9.70 -0.25 15.79
C THR A 187 10.20 -0.58 17.20
N ASP A 188 11.21 0.12 17.68
CA ASP A 188 11.76 -0.11 19.03
C ASP A 188 10.77 0.34 20.11
N ARG A 189 10.12 1.49 19.96
CA ARG A 189 9.05 1.96 20.85
C ARG A 189 7.88 0.96 20.91
N MET A 190 7.49 0.40 19.76
CA MET A 190 6.45 -0.65 19.74
C MET A 190 6.85 -1.88 20.54
N ARG A 191 8.11 -2.33 20.42
CA ARG A 191 8.62 -3.46 21.21
C ARG A 191 8.61 -3.17 22.71
N GLU A 192 9.02 -1.99 23.12
CA GLU A 192 8.96 -1.55 24.52
C GLU A 192 7.54 -1.65 25.07
N LEU A 193 6.56 -1.07 24.37
CA LEU A 193 5.15 -1.12 24.78
C LEU A 193 4.61 -2.55 24.87
N MET A 194 5.01 -3.40 23.95
CA MET A 194 4.63 -4.82 23.97
C MET A 194 5.25 -5.59 25.15
N ASN A 195 6.49 -5.29 25.48
CA ASN A 195 7.18 -5.88 26.63
C ASN A 195 6.58 -5.40 27.96
N ASP A 196 6.07 -4.17 28.00
CA ASP A 196 5.34 -3.61 29.16
C ASP A 196 3.90 -4.15 29.28
N GLY A 197 3.51 -5.06 28.39
CA GLY A 197 2.24 -5.78 28.47
C GLY A 197 1.05 -5.10 27.80
N ALA A 198 1.27 -4.16 26.90
CA ALA A 198 0.21 -3.58 26.09
C ALA A 198 -0.45 -4.63 25.21
N THR A 199 -1.77 -4.60 25.12
CA THR A 199 -2.54 -5.38 24.14
C THR A 199 -2.45 -4.68 22.80
N VAL A 200 -2.04 -5.37 21.73
CA VAL A 200 -1.84 -4.75 20.42
C VAL A 200 -2.75 -5.35 19.37
N LEU A 201 -3.43 -4.48 18.65
CA LEU A 201 -4.19 -4.81 17.45
C LEU A 201 -3.55 -4.11 16.25
N LEU A 202 -2.85 -4.86 15.42
CA LEU A 202 -2.12 -4.34 14.26
C LEU A 202 -2.88 -4.65 12.98
N VAL A 203 -3.24 -3.60 12.24
CA VAL A 203 -3.75 -3.73 10.87
C VAL A 203 -2.66 -3.27 9.91
N SER A 204 -2.22 -4.14 9.05
CA SER A 204 -1.19 -3.81 8.06
C SER A 204 -1.35 -4.64 6.80
N HIS A 205 -1.03 -4.02 5.67
CA HIS A 205 -0.84 -4.72 4.39
C HIS A 205 0.56 -5.32 4.28
N ALA A 206 1.53 -4.86 5.10
CA ALA A 206 2.85 -5.44 5.20
C ALA A 206 2.81 -6.68 6.10
N LEU A 207 2.67 -7.86 5.47
CA LEU A 207 2.56 -9.14 6.18
C LEU A 207 3.75 -9.40 7.11
N GLU A 208 4.92 -8.88 6.79
CA GLU A 208 6.14 -8.97 7.60
C GLU A 208 6.01 -8.24 8.94
N GLN A 209 5.39 -7.05 8.95
CA GLN A 209 5.11 -6.35 10.19
C GLN A 209 4.18 -7.16 11.08
N VAL A 210 3.16 -7.79 10.47
CA VAL A 210 2.23 -8.66 11.18
C VAL A 210 2.96 -9.87 11.75
N GLN A 211 3.83 -10.53 10.97
CA GLN A 211 4.64 -11.66 11.42
C GLN A 211 5.64 -11.28 12.52
N ARG A 212 6.17 -10.06 12.47
CA ARG A 212 7.16 -9.55 13.43
C ARG A 212 6.56 -9.18 14.77
N PHE A 213 5.35 -8.63 14.78
CA PHE A 213 4.75 -8.02 15.96
C PHE A 213 3.58 -8.82 16.56
N CYS A 214 2.99 -9.75 15.82
CA CYS A 214 1.78 -10.45 16.25
C CYS A 214 2.03 -11.96 16.37
N ASP A 215 1.54 -12.54 17.48
CA ASP A 215 1.60 -13.99 17.71
C ASP A 215 0.44 -14.68 17.02
N GLU A 216 -0.73 -14.04 17.01
CA GLU A 216 -1.97 -14.51 16.41
C GLU A 216 -2.43 -13.51 15.32
N SER A 217 -3.10 -14.00 14.30
CA SER A 217 -3.65 -13.15 13.25
C SER A 217 -5.05 -13.59 12.84
N ILE A 218 -5.77 -12.62 12.25
CA ILE A 218 -7.10 -12.81 11.68
C ILE A 218 -7.05 -12.37 10.22
N TRP A 219 -7.46 -13.27 9.33
CA TRP A 219 -7.71 -12.93 7.94
C TRP A 219 -9.17 -12.59 7.76
N LEU A 220 -9.42 -11.33 7.42
CA LEU A 220 -10.75 -10.77 7.13
C LEU A 220 -10.94 -10.68 5.61
N GLU A 221 -12.05 -11.20 5.09
CA GLU A 221 -12.41 -11.10 3.68
C GLU A 221 -13.93 -10.90 3.55
N HIS A 222 -14.36 -9.96 2.71
CA HIS A 222 -15.77 -9.61 2.51
C HIS A 222 -16.60 -9.41 3.80
N GLY A 223 -15.97 -8.88 4.85
CA GLY A 223 -16.61 -8.60 6.12
C GLY A 223 -16.75 -9.79 7.08
N GLU A 224 -16.16 -10.93 6.75
CA GLU A 224 -16.18 -12.16 7.57
C GLU A 224 -14.78 -12.62 7.91
N ILE A 225 -14.61 -13.31 9.05
CA ILE A 225 -13.33 -13.93 9.42
C ILE A 225 -13.21 -15.25 8.66
N VAL A 226 -12.24 -15.32 7.74
CA VAL A 226 -11.94 -16.52 6.96
C VAL A 226 -11.05 -17.47 7.74
N MET A 227 -10.06 -16.92 8.45
CA MET A 227 -9.11 -17.70 9.22
C MET A 227 -8.64 -16.93 10.45
N ARG A 228 -8.43 -17.61 11.56
CA ARG A 228 -7.82 -17.11 12.78
C ARG A 228 -6.87 -18.16 13.34
N GLY A 229 -5.72 -17.76 13.84
CA GLY A 229 -4.73 -18.66 14.45
C GLY A 229 -3.34 -18.06 14.49
N ALA A 230 -2.33 -18.92 14.59
CA ALA A 230 -0.93 -18.49 14.58
C ALA A 230 -0.63 -17.66 13.33
N THR A 231 0.05 -16.54 13.52
CA THR A 231 0.31 -15.57 12.43
C THR A 231 0.95 -16.22 11.21
N SER A 232 1.91 -17.12 11.41
CA SER A 232 2.59 -17.81 10.30
C SER A 232 1.64 -18.66 9.44
N GLU A 233 0.61 -19.27 10.05
CA GLU A 233 -0.37 -20.10 9.34
C GLU A 233 -1.37 -19.23 8.59
N VAL A 234 -1.86 -18.18 9.24
CA VAL A 234 -2.83 -17.26 8.64
C VAL A 234 -2.22 -16.52 7.46
N VAL A 235 -0.98 -16.05 7.60
CA VAL A 235 -0.24 -15.38 6.51
C VAL A 235 -0.03 -16.33 5.34
N LYS A 236 0.42 -17.57 5.57
CA LYS A 236 0.57 -18.57 4.49
C LYS A 236 -0.77 -18.87 3.77
N GLY A 237 -1.87 -18.97 4.53
CA GLY A 237 -3.21 -19.15 3.98
C GLY A 237 -3.62 -17.98 3.09
N TYR A 238 -3.39 -16.74 3.55
CA TYR A 238 -3.69 -15.52 2.82
C TYR A 238 -2.83 -15.37 1.55
N GLU A 239 -1.53 -15.64 1.63
CA GLU A 239 -0.63 -15.63 0.47
C GLU A 239 -1.03 -16.66 -0.59
N LYS A 240 -1.43 -17.87 -0.15
CA LYS A 240 -1.97 -18.88 -1.06
C LYS A 240 -3.24 -18.39 -1.75
N PHE A 241 -4.18 -17.85 -0.99
CA PHE A 241 -5.44 -17.32 -1.53
C PHE A 241 -5.21 -16.19 -2.55
N THR A 242 -4.34 -15.25 -2.25
CA THR A 242 -4.01 -14.16 -3.17
C THR A 242 -3.37 -14.68 -4.45
N ARG A 243 -2.51 -15.68 -4.36
CA ARG A 243 -1.91 -16.37 -5.51
C ARG A 243 -2.96 -17.08 -6.36
N ASP A 244 -3.85 -17.84 -5.73
CA ASP A 244 -4.94 -18.55 -6.43
C ASP A 244 -5.89 -17.58 -7.15
N LEU A 245 -6.14 -16.41 -6.57
CA LEU A 245 -6.91 -15.34 -7.21
C LEU A 245 -6.18 -14.77 -8.44
N ASP A 246 -4.89 -14.52 -8.33
CA ASP A 246 -4.08 -14.03 -9.45
C ASP A 246 -4.04 -15.05 -10.58
N GLU A 247 -3.91 -16.34 -10.27
CA GLU A 247 -3.94 -17.43 -11.28
C GLU A 247 -5.31 -17.53 -11.96
N LYS A 248 -6.40 -17.47 -11.20
CA LYS A 248 -7.77 -17.46 -11.76
C LYS A 248 -7.98 -16.26 -12.68
N TRP A 249 -7.57 -15.07 -12.24
CA TRP A 249 -7.67 -13.86 -13.05
C TRP A 249 -6.89 -14.00 -14.36
N LEU A 250 -5.68 -14.59 -14.33
CA LEU A 250 -4.88 -14.87 -15.52
C LEU A 250 -5.55 -15.89 -16.46
N GLN A 251 -6.20 -16.92 -15.90
CA GLN A 251 -6.94 -17.92 -16.69
C GLN A 251 -8.18 -17.31 -17.34
N GLU A 252 -8.93 -16.49 -16.62
CA GLU A 252 -10.10 -15.78 -17.13
C GLU A 252 -9.73 -14.82 -18.27
N GLN A 253 -8.61 -14.12 -18.17
CA GLN A 253 -8.07 -13.27 -19.21
C GLN A 253 -7.69 -14.07 -20.48
N LYS A 254 -7.15 -15.28 -20.31
CA LYS A 254 -6.85 -16.19 -21.43
C LYS A 254 -8.11 -16.71 -22.11
N ASN A 255 -9.16 -17.02 -21.33
CA ASN A 255 -10.40 -17.62 -21.83
C ASN A 255 -11.36 -16.59 -22.47
N GLN A 256 -11.26 -15.32 -22.11
CA GLN A 256 -12.13 -14.26 -22.65
C GLN A 256 -11.74 -13.81 -24.06
N GLY A 257 -10.82 -14.51 -24.76
CA GLY A 257 -10.46 -14.26 -26.16
C GLY A 257 -10.30 -12.76 -26.44
N ARG A 258 -9.40 -12.08 -25.71
CA ARG A 258 -9.24 -10.64 -25.92
C ARG A 258 -8.86 -10.37 -27.36
N PRO A 259 -9.46 -9.35 -28.00
CA PRO A 259 -9.03 -8.91 -29.29
C PRO A 259 -7.52 -8.69 -29.25
N SER A 260 -6.85 -9.18 -30.27
CA SER A 260 -5.49 -8.84 -30.60
C SER A 260 -5.31 -7.35 -30.42
N ALA A 261 -4.13 -6.92 -30.00
CA ALA A 261 -3.72 -5.55 -29.66
C ALA A 261 -3.92 -4.50 -30.79
N GLU A 262 -5.03 -4.55 -31.50
CA GLU A 262 -5.32 -3.70 -32.65
C GLU A 262 -6.29 -2.56 -32.35
N ASP A 263 -7.09 -2.62 -31.27
CA ASP A 263 -8.06 -1.58 -30.97
C ASP A 263 -8.02 -1.16 -29.49
N GLY A 264 -7.35 -0.02 -29.23
CA GLY A 264 -7.51 0.78 -28.00
C GLY A 264 -6.42 0.61 -26.94
N VAL A 265 -6.10 1.71 -26.31
CA VAL A 265 -5.20 1.86 -25.16
C VAL A 265 -5.50 0.82 -24.09
N VAL A 266 -4.95 -0.37 -24.17
CA VAL A 266 -4.81 -1.25 -23.00
C VAL A 266 -3.73 -2.28 -23.28
N GLY A 267 -2.66 -2.23 -22.51
CA GLY A 267 -1.83 -3.40 -22.28
C GLY A 267 -2.64 -4.48 -21.55
N ASN A 268 -2.19 -5.72 -21.64
CA ASN A 268 -2.69 -6.89 -20.91
C ASN A 268 -2.63 -6.77 -19.37
N LEU A 269 -2.36 -5.59 -18.84
CA LEU A 269 -2.27 -5.31 -17.42
C LEU A 269 -3.51 -4.51 -17.00
N SER A 270 -4.13 -4.91 -15.89
CA SER A 270 -5.27 -4.17 -15.35
C SER A 270 -4.82 -2.78 -14.91
N ALA A 271 -5.20 -1.77 -15.70
CA ALA A 271 -5.12 -0.38 -15.27
C ALA A 271 -6.17 -0.17 -14.17
N THR A 272 -5.73 0.05 -12.94
CA THR A 272 -6.64 0.40 -11.83
C THR A 272 -7.18 1.82 -11.95
N SER A 273 -6.43 2.70 -12.60
CA SER A 273 -6.81 4.03 -13.11
C SER A 273 -5.66 4.51 -13.98
N ILE A 274 -5.93 4.92 -15.21
CA ILE A 274 -4.90 5.52 -16.06
C ILE A 274 -4.76 6.99 -15.64
N SER A 275 -3.63 7.34 -15.00
CA SER A 275 -3.22 8.73 -14.83
C SER A 275 -2.47 9.15 -16.08
N GLU A 276 -3.14 9.91 -16.92
CA GLU A 276 -2.64 10.38 -18.21
C GLU A 276 -2.26 11.86 -18.11
N TRP A 277 -1.07 12.19 -18.58
CA TRP A 277 -0.53 13.54 -18.55
C TRP A 277 -0.02 13.92 -19.94
N THR A 278 -0.41 15.08 -20.44
CA THR A 278 -0.06 15.58 -21.77
C THR A 278 0.25 17.08 -21.69
N ASP A 279 1.47 17.49 -22.04
CA ASP A 279 1.89 18.90 -22.07
C ASP A 279 1.99 19.43 -23.50
N LEU A 280 2.53 18.61 -24.40
CA LEU A 280 2.80 18.98 -25.79
C LEU A 280 1.98 18.12 -26.75
N PRO A 281 1.42 18.71 -27.81
CA PRO A 281 0.82 17.94 -28.88
C PRO A 281 1.90 17.27 -29.75
N GLY A 282 1.53 16.20 -30.44
CA GLY A 282 2.38 15.58 -31.44
C GLY A 282 2.49 14.06 -31.35
N LEU A 283 2.75 13.53 -30.18
CA LEU A 283 2.92 12.07 -29.99
C LEU A 283 2.03 11.57 -28.86
N ARG A 284 1.27 10.50 -29.14
CA ARG A 284 0.38 9.89 -28.16
C ARG A 284 0.63 8.39 -28.03
N ILE A 285 0.77 7.89 -26.81
CA ILE A 285 0.85 6.45 -26.55
C ILE A 285 -0.51 5.83 -26.84
N LYS A 286 -0.55 4.92 -27.80
CA LYS A 286 -1.77 4.18 -28.22
C LYS A 286 -1.92 2.87 -27.46
N ALA A 287 -0.82 2.13 -27.27
CA ALA A 287 -0.83 0.86 -26.57
C ALA A 287 0.51 0.58 -25.88
N VAL A 288 0.44 -0.11 -24.76
CA VAL A 288 1.61 -0.64 -24.02
C VAL A 288 1.37 -2.13 -23.79
N ALA A 289 2.36 -2.95 -24.13
CA ALA A 289 2.34 -4.38 -23.84
C ALA A 289 3.58 -4.78 -23.06
N VAL A 290 3.37 -5.48 -21.95
CA VAL A 290 4.44 -6.11 -21.18
C VAL A 290 4.47 -7.58 -21.55
N GLN A 291 5.65 -8.07 -21.93
CA GLN A 291 5.85 -9.38 -22.57
C GLN A 291 7.01 -10.13 -21.93
N ASP A 292 6.97 -11.47 -22.02
CA ASP A 292 8.11 -12.34 -21.71
C ASP A 292 9.15 -12.32 -22.84
N GLY A 293 10.25 -13.07 -22.67
CA GLY A 293 11.31 -13.19 -23.68
C GLY A 293 10.86 -13.80 -25.02
N HIS A 294 9.68 -14.43 -25.05
CA HIS A 294 9.10 -15.01 -26.27
C HIS A 294 8.08 -14.08 -26.94
N GLY A 295 7.87 -12.88 -26.39
CA GLY A 295 6.91 -11.90 -26.89
C GLY A 295 5.46 -12.15 -26.45
N ASN A 296 5.22 -13.10 -25.54
CA ASN A 296 3.88 -13.35 -25.03
C ASN A 296 3.51 -12.32 -23.95
N PRO A 297 2.33 -11.71 -24.02
CA PRO A 297 1.86 -10.79 -23.00
C PRO A 297 1.76 -11.46 -21.63
N ARG A 298 2.37 -10.84 -20.59
CA ARG A 298 2.38 -11.36 -19.22
C ARG A 298 2.22 -10.24 -18.20
N ALA A 299 1.60 -10.59 -17.05
CA ALA A 299 1.47 -9.73 -15.89
C ALA A 299 2.23 -10.28 -14.66
N VAL A 300 2.67 -11.54 -14.71
CA VAL A 300 3.42 -12.19 -13.64
C VAL A 300 4.72 -12.75 -14.20
N PHE A 301 5.83 -12.39 -13.61
CA PHE A 301 7.18 -12.78 -13.99
C PHE A 301 7.87 -13.51 -12.85
N ARG A 302 8.92 -14.25 -13.17
CA ARG A 302 9.85 -14.81 -12.19
C ARG A 302 11.12 -13.96 -12.14
N VAL A 303 11.79 -13.97 -10.99
CA VAL A 303 13.13 -13.43 -10.89
C VAL A 303 14.03 -14.11 -11.93
N GLY A 304 14.76 -13.32 -12.71
CA GLY A 304 15.63 -13.81 -13.79
C GLY A 304 14.92 -14.06 -15.12
N GLU A 305 13.62 -13.91 -15.24
CA GLU A 305 12.93 -13.97 -16.54
C GLU A 305 13.20 -12.71 -17.38
N ALA A 306 13.17 -12.86 -18.69
CA ALA A 306 13.22 -11.72 -19.61
C ALA A 306 11.93 -10.91 -19.52
N PHE A 307 12.10 -9.60 -19.38
CA PHE A 307 11.00 -8.63 -19.27
C PHE A 307 11.12 -7.59 -20.39
N ARG A 308 10.12 -7.53 -21.23
CA ARG A 308 10.09 -6.62 -22.38
C ARG A 308 8.85 -5.76 -22.36
N VAL A 309 9.01 -4.47 -22.64
CA VAL A 309 7.92 -3.50 -22.77
C VAL A 309 7.89 -3.00 -24.21
N ARG A 310 6.75 -3.17 -24.87
CA ARG A 310 6.51 -2.66 -26.22
C ARG A 310 5.46 -1.56 -26.16
N VAL A 311 5.78 -0.41 -26.76
CA VAL A 311 4.93 0.79 -26.76
C VAL A 311 4.60 1.16 -28.20
N LYS A 312 3.33 1.31 -28.53
CA LYS A 312 2.87 1.89 -29.77
C LYS A 312 2.52 3.35 -29.56
N VAL A 313 3.06 4.24 -30.37
CA VAL A 313 2.87 5.67 -30.31
C VAL A 313 2.29 6.14 -31.63
N LEU A 314 1.25 6.95 -31.57
CA LEU A 314 0.61 7.56 -32.73
C LEU A 314 1.06 9.01 -32.85
N ALA A 315 1.40 9.47 -34.06
CA ALA A 315 1.62 10.87 -34.36
C ALA A 315 0.28 11.58 -34.60
N ASP A 316 -0.02 12.61 -33.81
CA ASP A 316 -1.26 13.38 -33.93
C ASP A 316 -1.14 14.53 -34.94
N GLN A 317 0.08 14.88 -35.36
CA GLN A 317 0.39 15.94 -36.33
C GLN A 317 1.70 15.63 -37.06
N ASP A 318 1.90 16.31 -38.18
CA ASP A 318 3.15 16.25 -38.91
C ASP A 318 4.26 17.03 -38.21
N GLY A 319 5.47 16.50 -38.19
CA GLY A 319 6.59 17.22 -37.57
C GLY A 319 7.83 16.40 -37.31
N LEU A 320 8.83 17.09 -36.77
CA LEU A 320 10.06 16.51 -36.25
C LEU A 320 10.03 16.60 -34.73
N PHE A 321 9.95 15.45 -34.06
CA PHE A 321 9.75 15.35 -32.63
C PHE A 321 11.03 14.89 -31.93
N PRO A 322 11.65 15.74 -31.07
CA PRO A 322 12.66 15.26 -30.14
C PRO A 322 12.00 14.41 -29.04
N VAL A 323 12.39 13.14 -28.94
CA VAL A 323 11.74 12.23 -28.00
C VAL A 323 12.76 11.40 -27.23
N THR A 324 12.56 11.31 -25.92
CA THR A 324 13.23 10.38 -25.00
C THR A 324 12.18 9.44 -24.44
N PRO A 325 12.14 8.17 -24.85
CA PRO A 325 11.24 7.20 -24.24
C PRO A 325 11.71 6.86 -22.81
N VAL A 326 10.76 6.79 -21.89
CA VAL A 326 11.02 6.56 -20.47
C VAL A 326 10.14 5.46 -19.92
N ALA A 327 10.73 4.56 -19.16
CA ALA A 327 10.03 3.58 -18.34
C ALA A 327 10.47 3.72 -16.88
N GLN A 328 9.51 3.72 -15.96
CA GLN A 328 9.79 3.79 -14.54
C GLN A 328 9.03 2.67 -13.83
N ILE A 329 9.71 1.95 -12.96
CA ILE A 329 9.10 0.90 -12.15
C ILE A 329 9.04 1.39 -10.71
N PHE A 330 7.86 1.29 -10.12
CA PHE A 330 7.59 1.69 -8.74
C PHE A 330 7.10 0.51 -7.92
N ARG A 331 7.32 0.57 -6.63
CA ARG A 331 6.57 -0.21 -5.66
C ARG A 331 5.19 0.43 -5.43
N PRO A 332 4.21 -0.33 -4.91
CA PRO A 332 2.87 0.21 -4.59
C PRO A 332 2.89 1.36 -3.57
N ASP A 333 3.92 1.44 -2.71
CA ASP A 333 4.14 2.53 -1.75
C ASP A 333 4.67 3.83 -2.39
N GLY A 334 4.89 3.83 -3.72
CA GLY A 334 5.35 5.00 -4.48
C GLY A 334 6.87 5.11 -4.62
N LEU A 335 7.65 4.21 -4.02
CA LEU A 335 9.09 4.19 -4.17
C LEU A 335 9.49 3.85 -5.62
N ILE A 336 10.32 4.69 -6.25
CA ILE A 336 10.91 4.39 -7.55
C ILE A 336 11.97 3.31 -7.37
N VAL A 337 11.75 2.16 -7.99
CA VAL A 337 12.68 1.03 -7.96
C VAL A 337 13.75 1.19 -9.02
N THR A 338 13.35 1.54 -10.23
CA THR A 338 14.28 1.76 -11.34
C THR A 338 13.65 2.68 -12.38
N ARG A 339 14.53 3.38 -13.13
CA ARG A 339 14.17 4.26 -14.23
C ARG A 339 15.06 3.97 -15.42
N HIS A 340 14.45 3.79 -16.57
CA HIS A 340 15.13 3.55 -17.84
C HIS A 340 14.82 4.69 -18.79
N LEU A 341 15.87 5.43 -19.16
CA LEU A 341 15.82 6.52 -20.12
C LEU A 341 16.42 6.03 -21.43
N GLY A 342 15.63 6.09 -22.50
CA GLY A 342 16.14 5.89 -23.85
C GLY A 342 17.05 7.06 -24.28
N ALA A 343 17.80 6.87 -25.35
CA ALA A 343 18.50 7.98 -25.98
C ALA A 343 17.52 8.98 -26.58
N LEU A 344 17.88 10.27 -26.57
CA LEU A 344 17.14 11.28 -27.30
C LEU A 344 17.19 10.97 -28.81
N GLN A 345 16.04 10.86 -29.43
CA GLN A 345 15.87 10.60 -30.86
C GLN A 345 15.06 11.72 -31.50
N MET A 346 15.41 12.04 -32.72
CA MET A 346 14.63 12.96 -33.56
C MET A 346 13.78 12.13 -34.51
N ILE A 347 12.47 12.12 -34.28
CA ILE A 347 11.52 11.31 -35.04
C ILE A 347 10.76 12.21 -36.01
N GLN A 348 10.96 11.99 -37.31
CA GLN A 348 10.13 12.59 -38.35
C GLN A 348 8.88 11.73 -38.51
N ALA A 349 7.70 12.31 -38.37
CA ALA A 349 6.45 11.58 -38.53
C ALA A 349 5.37 12.48 -39.16
N GLU A 350 4.47 11.85 -39.91
CA GLU A 350 3.25 12.43 -40.43
C GLU A 350 2.06 12.06 -39.55
N ARG A 351 1.02 12.87 -39.60
CA ARG A 351 -0.20 12.59 -38.81
C ARG A 351 -0.80 11.24 -39.18
N GLY A 352 -0.96 10.38 -38.20
CA GLY A 352 -1.47 9.01 -38.35
C GLY A 352 -0.37 7.93 -38.37
N ASP A 353 0.90 8.33 -38.42
CA ASP A 353 2.00 7.35 -38.35
C ASP A 353 2.05 6.65 -37.02
N GLU A 354 2.26 5.33 -37.04
CA GLU A 354 2.48 4.50 -35.87
C GLU A 354 3.98 4.23 -35.67
N ILE A 355 4.50 4.65 -34.53
CA ILE A 355 5.88 4.47 -34.10
C ILE A 355 5.92 3.38 -33.03
N GLN A 356 6.91 2.49 -33.07
CA GLN A 356 7.10 1.49 -32.03
C GLN A 356 8.38 1.79 -31.23
N ALA A 357 8.24 1.77 -29.90
CA ALA A 357 9.36 1.78 -28.98
C ALA A 357 9.38 0.45 -28.19
N GLU A 358 10.56 -0.10 -27.96
CA GLU A 358 10.74 -1.35 -27.23
C GLU A 358 11.83 -1.16 -26.16
N LEU A 359 11.54 -1.62 -24.93
CA LEU A 359 12.50 -1.71 -23.85
C LEU A 359 12.66 -3.18 -23.48
N ASP A 360 13.90 -3.69 -23.57
CA ASP A 360 14.27 -5.02 -23.10
C ASP A 360 15.12 -4.85 -21.84
N LEU A 361 14.61 -5.32 -20.70
CA LEU A 361 15.32 -5.28 -19.43
C LEU A 361 16.19 -6.53 -19.19
N GLY A 362 16.25 -7.46 -20.19
CA GLY A 362 16.95 -8.72 -19.99
C GLY A 362 16.37 -9.53 -18.83
N PRO A 363 17.22 -10.24 -18.06
CA PRO A 363 16.76 -10.98 -16.88
C PRO A 363 16.31 -10.02 -15.78
N LEU A 364 15.05 -10.06 -15.40
CA LEU A 364 14.46 -9.20 -14.38
C LEU A 364 15.04 -9.53 -13.00
N GLN A 365 15.72 -8.57 -12.41
CA GLN A 365 16.39 -8.72 -11.12
C GLN A 365 15.62 -8.05 -9.98
N LEU A 366 14.32 -7.92 -10.12
CA LEU A 366 13.44 -7.41 -9.07
C LEU A 366 13.10 -8.52 -8.08
N GLY A 367 13.06 -8.19 -6.80
CA GLY A 367 12.60 -9.10 -5.75
C GLY A 367 11.11 -9.45 -5.90
N ASN A 368 10.64 -10.40 -5.09
CA ASN A 368 9.24 -10.79 -5.09
C ASN A 368 8.35 -9.62 -4.64
N GLY A 369 7.30 -9.33 -5.38
CA GLY A 369 6.37 -8.26 -5.04
C GLY A 369 5.51 -7.79 -6.19
N ASP A 370 4.63 -6.85 -5.86
CA ASP A 370 3.84 -6.10 -6.84
C ASP A 370 4.59 -4.85 -7.26
N TYR A 371 4.50 -4.52 -8.53
CA TYR A 371 5.14 -3.35 -9.12
C TYR A 371 4.19 -2.60 -10.03
N LEU A 372 4.42 -1.30 -10.15
CA LEU A 372 3.69 -0.40 -11.05
C LEU A 372 4.67 0.13 -12.09
N LEU A 373 4.25 0.16 -13.35
CA LEU A 373 5.03 0.65 -14.46
C LEU A 373 4.41 1.94 -15.00
N SER A 374 5.24 2.97 -15.13
CA SER A 374 4.95 4.21 -15.85
C SER A 374 5.71 4.21 -17.18
N ILE A 375 5.05 4.71 -18.23
CA ILE A 375 5.64 4.87 -19.57
C ILE A 375 5.46 6.30 -20.03
N GLY A 376 6.52 6.93 -20.51
CA GLY A 376 6.48 8.31 -21.01
C GLY A 376 7.23 8.49 -22.32
N MET A 377 6.71 9.41 -23.14
CA MET A 377 7.38 10.00 -24.31
C MET A 377 7.72 11.45 -23.94
N TRP A 378 8.96 11.70 -23.50
CA TRP A 378 9.40 12.99 -23.00
C TRP A 378 10.08 13.78 -24.12
N ALA A 379 9.70 15.06 -24.27
CA ALA A 379 10.27 15.94 -25.29
C ALA A 379 11.65 16.47 -24.89
N HIS A 380 11.84 16.74 -23.60
CA HIS A 380 13.10 17.25 -23.07
C HIS A 380 13.34 16.69 -21.66
N VAL A 381 14.56 16.27 -21.41
CA VAL A 381 15.02 15.77 -20.08
C VAL A 381 16.17 16.66 -19.64
N ASP A 382 16.05 17.30 -18.48
CA ASP A 382 17.18 17.97 -17.85
C ASP A 382 18.12 16.88 -17.27
N PRO A 383 19.34 16.75 -17.81
CA PRO A 383 20.28 15.72 -17.34
C PRO A 383 20.73 15.92 -15.89
N ARG A 384 20.50 17.10 -15.30
CA ARG A 384 20.89 17.41 -13.91
C ARG A 384 19.86 16.99 -12.89
N HIS A 385 18.56 17.04 -13.24
CA HIS A 385 17.47 16.78 -12.30
C HIS A 385 16.65 15.54 -12.66
N ILE A 386 16.84 14.98 -13.87
CA ILE A 386 16.11 13.79 -14.37
C ILE A 386 14.58 13.96 -14.22
N GLU A 387 14.10 15.19 -14.28
CA GLU A 387 12.67 15.49 -14.30
C GLU A 387 12.31 15.97 -15.72
N PRO A 388 11.15 15.55 -16.25
CA PRO A 388 10.71 16.06 -17.54
C PRO A 388 10.39 17.54 -17.39
N SER A 389 11.01 18.39 -18.22
CA SER A 389 10.58 19.77 -18.35
C SER A 389 9.34 19.87 -19.25
N SER A 390 9.11 18.85 -20.10
CA SER A 390 7.92 18.73 -20.96
C SER A 390 7.80 17.31 -21.52
N TYR A 391 6.59 16.82 -21.71
CA TYR A 391 6.31 15.51 -22.29
C TYR A 391 5.18 15.59 -23.32
N TYR A 392 5.24 14.72 -24.33
CA TYR A 392 4.14 14.54 -25.27
C TYR A 392 3.01 13.75 -24.60
N HIS A 393 3.36 12.63 -23.99
CA HIS A 393 2.41 11.77 -23.29
C HIS A 393 3.11 10.97 -22.20
N HIS A 394 2.49 10.90 -21.01
CA HIS A 394 2.99 10.13 -19.87
C HIS A 394 1.83 9.39 -19.21
N LEU A 395 1.99 8.09 -19.07
CA LEU A 395 1.07 7.19 -18.36
C LEU A 395 1.71 6.83 -17.01
N ASP A 396 1.29 7.52 -15.93
CA ASP A 396 1.88 7.36 -14.61
C ASP A 396 1.29 6.16 -13.89
N ARG A 397 2.13 5.25 -13.43
CA ARG A 397 1.79 4.06 -12.61
C ARG A 397 0.57 3.29 -13.12
N SER A 398 0.40 3.28 -14.43
CA SER A 398 -0.81 2.81 -15.09
C SER A 398 -0.85 1.29 -15.30
N PHE A 399 0.30 0.61 -15.20
CA PHE A 399 0.40 -0.81 -15.48
C PHE A 399 0.94 -1.57 -14.28
N ARG A 400 0.19 -2.55 -13.78
CA ARG A 400 0.60 -3.38 -12.64
C ARG A 400 1.13 -4.72 -13.13
N PHE A 401 2.26 -5.15 -12.59
CA PHE A 401 2.79 -6.49 -12.78
C PHE A 401 3.33 -7.03 -11.45
N ARG A 402 3.49 -8.35 -11.38
CA ARG A 402 4.01 -9.03 -10.20
C ARG A 402 5.28 -9.79 -10.57
N VAL A 403 6.23 -9.79 -9.66
CA VAL A 403 7.39 -10.67 -9.70
C VAL A 403 7.25 -11.69 -8.58
N GLY A 404 7.33 -12.98 -8.91
CA GLY A 404 7.27 -14.07 -7.96
C GLY A 404 8.25 -15.16 -8.35
N GLY A 405 8.71 -15.96 -7.40
CA GLY A 405 9.67 -17.00 -7.71
C GLY A 405 9.81 -18.02 -6.60
N ASN A 406 10.46 -19.13 -6.90
CA ASN A 406 10.84 -20.15 -5.94
C ASN A 406 12.36 -20.11 -5.74
N PRO A 407 12.90 -20.12 -4.51
CA PRO A 407 12.21 -20.03 -3.22
C PRO A 407 11.72 -18.62 -2.93
N PRO A 408 10.78 -18.43 -1.99
CA PRO A 408 10.45 -17.09 -1.53
C PRO A 408 11.71 -16.48 -0.92
N MET A 409 12.34 -15.60 -1.68
CA MET A 409 13.45 -14.80 -1.16
C MET A 409 12.78 -13.60 -0.49
N ASN A 410 13.13 -13.40 0.77
CA ASN A 410 12.57 -12.39 1.62
C ASN A 410 12.97 -11.00 1.10
N ASP A 411 12.02 -10.07 1.05
CA ASP A 411 12.17 -8.61 1.15
C ASP A 411 13.25 -7.90 0.28
N GLU A 412 13.95 -8.62 -0.55
CA GLU A 412 14.99 -8.04 -1.40
C GLU A 412 14.37 -7.28 -2.56
N LEU A 413 14.71 -5.99 -2.65
CA LEU A 413 14.28 -5.13 -3.76
C LEU A 413 14.93 -5.55 -5.08
N PHE A 414 16.15 -6.08 -4.99
CA PHE A 414 16.97 -6.57 -6.10
C PHE A 414 17.66 -7.87 -5.75
N VAL A 415 17.72 -8.78 -6.71
CA VAL A 415 18.50 -10.02 -6.63
C VAL A 415 19.75 -9.86 -7.46
N HIS A 416 20.89 -9.57 -6.81
CA HIS A 416 22.16 -9.52 -7.51
C HIS A 416 22.82 -10.90 -7.57
N PRO A 417 23.29 -11.35 -8.73
CA PRO A 417 24.10 -12.53 -8.81
C PRO A 417 25.43 -12.29 -8.08
N GLY A 418 25.72 -13.09 -7.07
CA GLY A 418 26.94 -13.01 -6.29
C GLY A 418 27.53 -14.40 -6.04
N ALA A 419 28.85 -14.50 -5.96
CA ALA A 419 29.54 -15.72 -5.58
C ALA A 419 30.42 -15.47 -4.35
N TRP A 420 30.21 -16.26 -3.30
CA TRP A 420 31.05 -16.25 -2.13
C TRP A 420 32.28 -17.13 -2.33
N ARG A 421 33.44 -16.62 -1.94
CA ARG A 421 34.65 -17.43 -1.80
C ARG A 421 35.07 -17.43 -0.34
N LEU A 422 35.13 -18.61 0.25
CA LEU A 422 35.66 -18.79 1.58
C LEU A 422 37.19 -18.95 1.46
N LEU A 423 37.92 -18.05 2.10
CA LEU A 423 39.38 -18.10 2.18
C LEU A 423 39.77 -18.59 3.59
N SER A 424 40.56 -19.65 3.68
CA SER A 424 41.15 -20.05 4.95
C SER A 424 42.34 -19.16 5.28
N GLU A 425 42.71 -19.03 6.57
CA GLU A 425 43.89 -18.25 7.03
C GLU A 425 45.18 -18.69 6.39
N HIS A 426 45.24 -19.83 5.74
CA HIS A 426 46.39 -20.40 5.05
C HIS A 426 46.31 -20.26 3.51
N GLY A 427 45.44 -19.42 2.99
CA GLY A 427 45.40 -19.07 1.56
C GLY A 427 44.91 -20.18 0.61
N ALA A 428 44.38 -21.28 1.12
CA ALA A 428 43.75 -22.31 0.30
C ALA A 428 42.31 -21.98 0.02
N THR A 429 41.93 -21.84 -1.25
CA THR A 429 40.55 -21.62 -1.69
C THR A 429 39.77 -22.92 -1.45
N VAL A 430 38.77 -22.87 -0.54
CA VAL A 430 37.81 -23.97 -0.38
C VAL A 430 36.72 -23.79 -1.42
N GLU A 431 36.79 -24.53 -2.51
CA GLU A 431 35.69 -24.61 -3.46
C GLU A 431 34.46 -25.23 -2.77
N SER A 432 33.46 -24.39 -2.48
CA SER A 432 32.13 -24.90 -2.09
C SER A 432 31.53 -25.61 -3.30
N ARG A 433 31.50 -26.93 -3.28
CA ARG A 433 30.67 -27.71 -4.20
C ARG A 433 29.24 -27.20 -4.06
N GLN A 434 28.68 -26.63 -5.12
CA GLN A 434 27.25 -26.40 -5.24
C GLN A 434 26.52 -27.69 -4.86
N ALA A 435 25.69 -27.61 -3.83
CA ALA A 435 24.78 -28.70 -3.50
C ALA A 435 23.88 -28.89 -4.72
N LYS A 436 24.13 -29.94 -5.49
CA LYS A 436 23.19 -30.45 -6.46
C LYS A 436 21.92 -30.79 -5.70
N THR A 437 20.89 -30.02 -5.87
CA THR A 437 19.54 -30.36 -5.44
C THR A 437 19.18 -31.64 -6.19
N SER A 438 19.36 -32.79 -5.51
CA SER A 438 18.88 -34.06 -6.00
C SER A 438 17.36 -34.00 -6.07
N LYS A 439 16.85 -34.29 -7.26
CA LYS A 439 15.46 -34.69 -7.48
C LYS A 439 15.07 -35.71 -6.41
N LEU A 440 14.08 -35.39 -5.60
CA LEU A 440 13.24 -36.37 -4.94
C LEU A 440 11.86 -36.27 -5.54
N GLN A 441 11.45 -37.40 -6.04
CA GLN A 441 10.17 -37.71 -6.66
C GLN A 441 8.96 -37.40 -5.78
#